data_0282cbeb781e34b648f9e18624f43e61
#
_entry.id   0282cbeb781e34b648f9e18624f43e61
#
_cell.length_a   1.000
_cell.length_b   1.000
_cell.length_c   1.000
_cell.angle_alpha   90.00
_cell.angle_beta   90.00
_cell.angle_gamma   90.00
#
_symmetry.space_group_name_H-M   'P 1'
#
loop_
_entity.id
_entity.type
_entity.pdbx_description
1 polymer ?
#
loop_
_entity_poly.entity_id
_entity_poly.type
_entity_poly.pdbx_seq_one_letter_code
_entity_poly.pdbx_strand_id
1 'polypeptide(L)'
;LMRSSAASDVYKRQVFNCSNILIASYFTDEKECAHENREHTLIYLCSGKLEITEEQGRKTILRQGDCAFMRRDHRMWLQKHIENKTPYRSIVLKFSRQFLREAYQMFDKKEFPDVQRNKKSLYVFPHERPDVRSLFESVIPYFEAGVQPSDEILKLKMMEGLYLLLHTDKSLYASLFDFVDPWKIDILDFLNKNYMCDLTLEEIAKYTGRSLATFKRDFKKISDLPPQKWLIRRRLEAAHALMRSGKRKVTEVCFDVGFKNLSHFSKVYKEMYGCSPINSI
;
A
#
# COMPACT_ATOMS: atom_id res chain seq x y z
N LEU A 1 36.47 -12.06 -13.45
CA LEU A 1 35.09 -12.57 -13.62
C LEU A 1 34.35 -12.43 -12.28
N MET A 2 33.91 -11.23 -11.96
CA MET A 2 32.95 -10.99 -10.89
C MET A 2 31.54 -11.18 -11.48
N ARG A 3 30.92 -12.31 -11.20
CA ARG A 3 29.48 -12.49 -11.44
C ARG A 3 28.72 -11.72 -10.35
N SER A 4 27.97 -10.74 -10.76
CA SER A 4 27.14 -9.88 -9.94
C SER A 4 26.12 -10.71 -9.15
N SER A 5 26.08 -10.51 -7.83
CA SER A 5 25.08 -11.09 -6.91
C SER A 5 23.62 -10.75 -7.29
N ALA A 6 23.42 -9.68 -8.06
CA ALA A 6 22.11 -9.25 -8.56
C ALA A 6 21.45 -10.26 -9.53
N ALA A 7 22.22 -11.02 -10.31
CA ALA A 7 21.68 -12.02 -11.24
C ALA A 7 21.10 -13.25 -10.51
N SER A 8 21.63 -13.62 -9.33
CA SER A 8 21.11 -14.75 -8.57
C SER A 8 19.79 -14.46 -7.86
N ASP A 9 19.50 -13.21 -7.54
CA ASP A 9 18.24 -12.82 -6.88
C ASP A 9 17.07 -12.68 -7.86
N VAL A 10 17.35 -12.37 -9.12
CA VAL A 10 16.31 -12.30 -10.18
C VAL A 10 15.70 -13.67 -10.46
N TYR A 11 16.47 -14.76 -10.37
CA TYR A 11 15.96 -16.12 -10.54
C TYR A 11 15.18 -16.65 -9.34
N LYS A 12 15.29 -16.01 -8.17
CA LYS A 12 14.62 -16.42 -6.94
C LYS A 12 13.24 -15.80 -6.77
N ARG A 13 12.93 -14.75 -7.51
CA ARG A 13 11.69 -13.99 -7.40
C ARG A 13 11.23 -13.54 -8.79
N GLN A 14 10.00 -13.88 -9.13
CA GLN A 14 9.30 -13.29 -10.28
C GLN A 14 8.10 -12.52 -9.78
N VAL A 15 8.02 -11.24 -10.13
CA VAL A 15 6.90 -10.37 -9.78
C VAL A 15 6.40 -9.71 -11.04
N PHE A 16 5.13 -9.90 -11.32
CA PHE A 16 4.40 -9.17 -12.34
C PHE A 16 3.44 -8.20 -11.64
N ASN A 17 3.54 -6.93 -11.98
CA ASN A 17 2.71 -5.88 -11.41
C ASN A 17 2.01 -5.15 -12.54
N CYS A 18 0.69 -5.20 -12.53
CA CYS A 18 -0.15 -4.49 -13.49
C CYS A 18 -1.19 -3.67 -12.72
N SER A 19 -0.96 -2.37 -12.62
CA SER A 19 -1.81 -1.43 -11.87
C SER A 19 -2.04 -1.91 -10.43
N ASN A 20 -3.23 -2.43 -10.12
CA ASN A 20 -3.63 -2.89 -8.78
C ASN A 20 -3.63 -4.42 -8.63
N ILE A 21 -3.19 -5.15 -9.66
CA ILE A 21 -3.09 -6.62 -9.65
C ILE A 21 -1.62 -7.00 -9.66
N LEU A 22 -1.22 -7.77 -8.65
CA LEU A 22 0.14 -8.26 -8.49
C LEU A 22 0.14 -9.78 -8.50
N ILE A 23 0.98 -10.39 -9.35
CA ILE A 23 1.34 -11.80 -9.19
C ILE A 23 2.78 -11.88 -8.72
N ALA A 24 3.00 -12.66 -7.68
CA ALA A 24 4.31 -12.89 -7.11
C ALA A 24 4.60 -14.39 -7.05
N SER A 25 5.77 -14.80 -7.57
CA SER A 25 6.29 -16.15 -7.45
C SER A 25 7.66 -16.11 -6.76
N TYR A 26 7.87 -16.97 -5.78
CA TYR A 26 9.10 -17.08 -5.03
C TYR A 26 9.59 -18.53 -5.05
N PHE A 27 10.83 -18.72 -5.44
CA PHE A 27 11.46 -20.04 -5.61
C PHE A 27 12.30 -20.47 -4.40
N THR A 28 12.35 -19.65 -3.36
CA THR A 28 13.01 -19.91 -2.08
C THR A 28 12.14 -19.40 -0.95
N ASP A 29 12.29 -19.99 0.24
CA ASP A 29 11.63 -19.45 1.43
C ASP A 29 12.05 -18.01 1.66
N GLU A 30 11.10 -17.16 1.91
CA GLU A 30 11.34 -15.75 2.19
C GLU A 30 11.34 -15.54 3.70
N LYS A 31 12.29 -14.73 4.17
CA LYS A 31 12.28 -14.29 5.56
C LYS A 31 11.00 -13.52 5.86
N GLU A 32 10.53 -13.63 7.10
CA GLU A 32 9.41 -12.85 7.58
C GLU A 32 9.63 -11.36 7.31
N CYS A 33 8.67 -10.74 6.66
CA CYS A 33 8.70 -9.30 6.40
C CYS A 33 7.46 -8.63 7.00
N ALA A 34 7.67 -7.52 7.70
CA ALA A 34 6.58 -6.68 8.14
C ALA A 34 5.90 -6.05 6.92
N HIS A 35 4.60 -6.25 6.80
CA HIS A 35 3.79 -5.70 5.73
C HIS A 35 2.76 -4.75 6.32
N GLU A 36 2.91 -3.46 6.06
CA GLU A 36 1.93 -2.45 6.39
C GLU A 36 0.97 -2.30 5.22
N ASN A 37 -0.24 -2.79 5.38
CA ASN A 37 -1.27 -2.69 4.36
C ASN A 37 -1.80 -1.26 4.26
N ARG A 38 -1.30 -0.50 3.29
CA ARG A 38 -1.82 0.85 2.97
C ARG A 38 -3.13 0.81 2.19
N GLU A 39 -3.43 -0.34 1.60
CA GLU A 39 -4.61 -0.58 0.78
C GLU A 39 -5.29 -1.87 1.23
N HIS A 40 -6.61 -1.93 1.07
CA HIS A 40 -7.32 -3.19 1.22
C HIS A 40 -6.79 -4.20 0.21
N THR A 41 -6.47 -5.38 0.67
CA THR A 41 -5.77 -6.39 -0.14
C THR A 41 -6.51 -7.71 -0.10
N LEU A 42 -6.84 -8.23 -1.27
CA LEU A 42 -7.36 -9.59 -1.44
C LEU A 42 -6.23 -10.45 -2.00
N ILE A 43 -5.88 -11.53 -1.33
CA ILE A 43 -4.80 -12.46 -1.71
C ILE A 43 -5.35 -13.84 -1.93
N TYR A 44 -4.97 -14.46 -3.05
CA TYR A 44 -5.27 -15.85 -3.39
C TYR A 44 -3.97 -16.63 -3.54
N LEU A 45 -3.90 -17.80 -2.91
CA LEU A 45 -2.70 -18.63 -2.94
C LEU A 45 -2.83 -19.72 -4.01
N CYS A 46 -2.02 -19.58 -5.07
CA CYS A 46 -1.98 -20.55 -6.18
C CYS A 46 -1.14 -21.77 -5.84
N SER A 47 -0.06 -21.60 -5.05
CA SER A 47 0.83 -22.69 -4.61
C SER A 47 1.72 -22.26 -3.45
N GLY A 48 2.29 -23.24 -2.74
CA GLY A 48 3.09 -23.02 -1.54
C GLY A 48 2.24 -22.73 -0.30
N LYS A 49 2.83 -22.10 0.71
CA LYS A 49 2.19 -21.77 1.98
C LYS A 49 2.48 -20.33 2.37
N LEU A 50 1.49 -19.62 2.89
CA LEU A 50 1.63 -18.28 3.45
C LEU A 50 1.24 -18.28 4.92
N GLU A 51 2.15 -17.91 5.80
CA GLU A 51 1.87 -17.64 7.20
C GLU A 51 1.67 -16.13 7.38
N ILE A 52 0.54 -15.75 7.96
CA ILE A 52 0.17 -14.37 8.27
C ILE A 52 0.09 -14.25 9.79
N THR A 53 0.90 -13.37 10.37
CA THR A 53 0.85 -13.05 11.80
C THR A 53 0.27 -11.64 11.97
N GLU A 54 -0.84 -11.52 12.67
CA GLU A 54 -1.48 -10.25 13.01
C GLU A 54 -0.73 -9.56 14.17
N GLU A 55 -0.91 -8.25 14.35
CA GLU A 55 -0.25 -7.45 15.38
C GLU A 55 -0.46 -8.01 16.81
N GLN A 56 -1.56 -8.69 17.03
CA GLN A 56 -1.89 -9.34 18.31
C GLN A 56 -1.25 -10.72 18.49
N GLY A 57 -0.38 -11.13 17.54
CA GLY A 57 0.31 -12.42 17.57
C GLY A 57 -0.53 -13.60 17.05
N ARG A 58 -1.74 -13.36 16.57
CA ARG A 58 -2.58 -14.40 15.96
C ARG A 58 -1.99 -14.83 14.63
N LYS A 59 -1.79 -16.13 14.47
CA LYS A 59 -1.24 -16.73 13.25
C LYS A 59 -2.34 -17.37 12.42
N THR A 60 -2.31 -17.14 11.12
CA THR A 60 -3.19 -17.75 10.12
C THR A 60 -2.33 -18.32 9.01
N ILE A 61 -2.61 -19.56 8.62
CA ILE A 61 -1.91 -20.25 7.54
C ILE A 61 -2.84 -20.38 6.36
N LEU A 62 -2.42 -19.88 5.21
CA LEU A 62 -3.08 -20.08 3.92
C LEU A 62 -2.32 -21.14 3.12
N ARG A 63 -3.05 -22.00 2.46
CA ARG A 63 -2.58 -23.06 1.56
C ARG A 63 -3.11 -22.83 0.16
N GLN A 64 -2.68 -23.66 -0.78
CA GLN A 64 -3.19 -23.62 -2.16
C GLN A 64 -4.72 -23.63 -2.21
N GLY A 65 -5.29 -22.70 -2.97
CA GLY A 65 -6.74 -22.50 -3.10
C GLY A 65 -7.35 -21.57 -2.03
N ASP A 66 -6.61 -21.23 -0.98
CA ASP A 66 -7.11 -20.31 0.04
C ASP A 66 -7.08 -18.87 -0.44
N CYS A 67 -8.08 -18.12 0.02
CA CYS A 67 -8.21 -16.69 -0.23
C CYS A 67 -8.40 -15.93 1.09
N ALA A 68 -7.75 -14.78 1.23
CA ALA A 68 -7.91 -13.94 2.39
C ALA A 68 -8.00 -12.45 2.01
N PHE A 69 -8.80 -11.73 2.76
CA PHE A 69 -8.88 -10.28 2.69
C PHE A 69 -8.15 -9.67 3.88
N MET A 70 -7.15 -8.86 3.59
CA MET A 70 -6.38 -8.09 4.56
C MET A 70 -6.84 -6.63 4.52
N ARG A 71 -7.29 -6.15 5.66
CA ARG A 71 -7.77 -4.78 5.78
C ARG A 71 -6.59 -3.81 5.82
N ARG A 72 -6.75 -2.63 5.20
CA ARG A 72 -5.77 -1.55 5.26
C ARG A 72 -5.58 -1.03 6.69
N ASP A 73 -4.48 -0.31 6.90
CA ASP A 73 -4.13 0.36 8.16
C ASP A 73 -3.91 -0.62 9.33
N HIS A 74 -3.57 -1.88 9.01
CA HIS A 74 -3.16 -2.91 9.97
C HIS A 74 -1.80 -3.47 9.60
N ARG A 75 -0.95 -3.61 10.59
CA ARG A 75 0.36 -4.25 10.43
C ARG A 75 0.20 -5.77 10.51
N MET A 76 0.79 -6.46 9.55
CA MET A 76 0.85 -7.91 9.51
C MET A 76 2.24 -8.35 9.10
N TRP A 77 2.67 -9.51 9.56
CA TRP A 77 3.92 -10.14 9.14
C TRP A 77 3.57 -11.29 8.22
N LEU A 78 4.18 -11.30 7.04
CA LEU A 78 3.95 -12.29 6.00
C LEU A 78 5.21 -13.14 5.85
N GLN A 79 5.07 -14.45 5.99
CA GLN A 79 6.14 -15.41 5.75
C GLN A 79 5.70 -16.39 4.67
N LYS A 80 6.44 -16.41 3.56
CA LYS A 80 6.16 -17.23 2.38
C LYS A 80 7.03 -18.45 2.39
N HIS A 81 6.42 -19.61 2.13
CA HIS A 81 7.11 -20.88 2.14
C HIS A 81 6.86 -21.67 0.86
N ILE A 82 7.90 -22.37 0.44
CA ILE A 82 7.80 -23.44 -0.53
C ILE A 82 7.13 -24.64 0.15
N GLU A 83 6.22 -25.29 -0.54
CA GLU A 83 5.57 -26.51 -0.04
C GLU A 83 5.70 -27.61 -1.09
N ASN A 84 6.13 -28.82 -0.67
CA ASN A 84 6.30 -29.98 -1.57
C ASN A 84 7.15 -29.70 -2.83
N LYS A 85 8.24 -28.96 -2.71
CA LYS A 85 9.09 -28.50 -3.83
C LYS A 85 8.38 -27.59 -4.84
N THR A 86 7.15 -27.14 -4.53
CA THR A 86 6.40 -26.21 -5.38
C THR A 86 6.65 -24.78 -4.91
N PRO A 87 7.07 -23.88 -5.82
CA PRO A 87 7.32 -22.50 -5.47
C PRO A 87 6.07 -21.82 -4.89
N TYR A 88 6.28 -20.86 -3.99
CA TYR A 88 5.22 -19.98 -3.55
C TYR A 88 4.72 -19.13 -4.72
N ARG A 89 3.42 -19.12 -4.97
CA ARG A 89 2.78 -18.28 -5.98
C ARG A 89 1.47 -17.73 -5.45
N SER A 90 1.29 -16.43 -5.53
CA SER A 90 0.04 -15.75 -5.12
C SER A 90 -0.37 -14.69 -6.11
N ILE A 91 -1.66 -14.45 -6.18
CA ILE A 91 -2.29 -13.34 -6.90
C ILE A 91 -2.89 -12.40 -5.88
N VAL A 92 -2.64 -11.11 -6.03
CA VAL A 92 -3.02 -10.08 -5.07
C VAL A 92 -3.76 -8.96 -5.80
N LEU A 93 -4.96 -8.64 -5.35
CA LEU A 93 -5.72 -7.46 -5.76
C LEU A 93 -5.64 -6.41 -4.67
N LYS A 94 -5.21 -5.20 -5.03
CA LYS A 94 -5.11 -4.05 -4.11
C LYS A 94 -6.18 -3.03 -4.43
N PHE A 95 -7.07 -2.79 -3.50
CA PHE A 95 -8.17 -1.83 -3.66
C PHE A 95 -7.72 -0.46 -3.17
N SER A 96 -7.27 0.38 -4.12
CA SER A 96 -6.89 1.76 -3.82
C SER A 96 -8.10 2.59 -3.35
N ARG A 97 -7.85 3.62 -2.56
CA ARG A 97 -8.91 4.54 -2.12
C ARG A 97 -9.62 5.22 -3.28
N GLN A 98 -8.90 5.52 -4.36
CA GLN A 98 -9.48 6.12 -5.54
C GLN A 98 -10.46 5.16 -6.21
N PHE A 99 -10.03 3.92 -6.46
CA PHE A 99 -10.89 2.87 -7.03
C PHE A 99 -12.16 2.65 -6.20
N LEU A 100 -12.01 2.55 -4.88
CA LEU A 100 -13.15 2.35 -3.98
C LEU A 100 -14.12 3.53 -3.98
N ARG A 101 -13.65 4.77 -4.13
CA ARG A 101 -14.53 5.95 -4.27
C ARG A 101 -15.32 5.93 -5.58
N GLU A 102 -14.65 5.58 -6.69
CA GLU A 102 -15.32 5.44 -7.99
C GLU A 102 -16.37 4.33 -7.93
N ALA A 103 -16.01 3.18 -7.37
CA ALA A 103 -16.93 2.05 -7.20
C ALA A 103 -18.13 2.41 -6.29
N TYR A 104 -17.91 3.13 -5.18
CA TYR A 104 -18.97 3.55 -4.27
C TYR A 104 -20.06 4.38 -4.95
N GLN A 105 -19.71 5.16 -5.98
CA GLN A 105 -20.68 5.94 -6.74
C GLN A 105 -21.58 5.09 -7.64
N MET A 106 -21.14 3.86 -7.96
CA MET A 106 -21.88 2.92 -8.82
C MET A 106 -22.88 2.06 -8.03
N PHE A 107 -22.73 1.97 -6.70
CA PHE A 107 -23.61 1.16 -5.86
C PHE A 107 -24.86 1.91 -5.45
N ASP A 108 -26.00 1.22 -5.45
CA ASP A 108 -27.22 1.75 -4.80
C ASP A 108 -27.00 1.67 -3.27
N LYS A 109 -26.99 2.85 -2.66
CA LYS A 109 -26.79 2.98 -1.21
C LYS A 109 -27.84 2.27 -0.36
N LYS A 110 -29.01 1.97 -0.95
CA LYS A 110 -30.10 1.24 -0.30
C LYS A 110 -29.81 -0.25 -0.12
N GLU A 111 -28.93 -0.82 -0.95
CA GLU A 111 -28.56 -2.24 -0.85
C GLU A 111 -27.62 -2.53 0.33
N PHE A 112 -26.97 -1.50 0.86
CA PHE A 112 -25.99 -1.63 1.93
C PHE A 112 -26.44 -0.81 3.15
N PRO A 113 -27.30 -1.37 4.01
CA PRO A 113 -27.79 -0.70 5.21
C PRO A 113 -26.62 -0.41 6.16
N ASP A 114 -26.85 0.52 7.06
CA ASP A 114 -25.92 0.94 8.13
C ASP A 114 -25.52 -0.27 8.99
N VAL A 115 -24.50 -1.00 8.53
CA VAL A 115 -23.99 -2.22 9.18
C VAL A 115 -22.82 -1.85 10.06
N GLN A 116 -22.85 -2.33 11.27
CA GLN A 116 -21.80 -2.10 12.25
C GLN A 116 -20.44 -2.56 11.68
N ARG A 117 -19.44 -1.69 11.76
CA ARG A 117 -18.11 -1.90 11.20
C ARG A 117 -17.45 -3.16 11.77
N ASN A 118 -17.05 -4.08 10.91
CA ASN A 118 -16.25 -5.23 11.28
C ASN A 118 -14.86 -4.78 11.79
N LYS A 119 -14.46 -5.26 12.96
CA LYS A 119 -13.16 -4.92 13.57
C LYS A 119 -12.01 -5.86 13.14
N LYS A 120 -12.32 -6.95 12.42
CA LYS A 120 -11.30 -7.92 12.00
C LYS A 120 -10.33 -7.29 11.02
N SER A 121 -9.04 -7.48 11.24
CA SER A 121 -7.95 -7.06 10.36
C SER A 121 -7.75 -8.02 9.19
N LEU A 122 -8.02 -9.31 9.42
CA LEU A 122 -7.91 -10.42 8.48
C LEU A 122 -9.23 -11.19 8.41
N TYR A 123 -9.68 -11.45 7.18
CA TYR A 123 -10.82 -12.32 6.90
C TYR A 123 -10.40 -13.43 5.94
N VAL A 124 -10.52 -14.68 6.34
CA VAL A 124 -10.23 -15.84 5.49
C VAL A 124 -11.53 -16.35 4.91
N PHE A 125 -11.56 -16.52 3.59
CA PHE A 125 -12.72 -17.04 2.90
C PHE A 125 -12.87 -18.53 3.15
N PRO A 126 -14.10 -19.08 3.14
CA PRO A 126 -14.30 -20.53 3.12
C PRO A 126 -13.53 -21.15 1.95
N HIS A 127 -12.92 -22.29 2.20
CA HIS A 127 -12.18 -23.04 1.18
C HIS A 127 -13.11 -23.49 0.03
N GLU A 128 -12.57 -23.64 -1.17
CA GLU A 128 -13.26 -24.14 -2.36
C GLU A 128 -14.46 -23.30 -2.85
N ARG A 129 -14.37 -22.00 -2.81
CA ARG A 129 -15.38 -21.13 -3.42
C ARG A 129 -15.17 -20.99 -4.94
N PRO A 130 -16.13 -21.43 -5.79
CA PRO A 130 -15.99 -21.37 -7.25
C PRO A 130 -15.85 -19.95 -7.80
N ASP A 131 -16.51 -18.97 -7.19
CA ASP A 131 -16.46 -17.56 -7.57
C ASP A 131 -15.07 -16.95 -7.28
N VAL A 132 -14.47 -17.27 -6.13
CA VAL A 132 -13.09 -16.89 -5.79
C VAL A 132 -12.12 -17.49 -6.80
N ARG A 133 -12.23 -18.79 -7.05
CA ARG A 133 -11.37 -19.52 -7.97
C ARG A 133 -11.47 -18.96 -9.39
N SER A 134 -12.68 -18.74 -9.90
CA SER A 134 -12.94 -18.19 -11.24
C SER A 134 -12.27 -16.82 -11.41
N LEU A 135 -12.44 -15.91 -10.43
CA LEU A 135 -11.81 -14.60 -10.46
C LEU A 135 -10.30 -14.71 -10.66
N PHE A 136 -9.63 -15.46 -9.81
CA PHE A 136 -8.17 -15.49 -9.79
C PHE A 136 -7.57 -16.34 -10.92
N GLU A 137 -8.15 -17.48 -11.25
CA GLU A 137 -7.67 -18.31 -12.35
C GLU A 137 -7.84 -17.63 -13.71
N SER A 138 -8.83 -16.77 -13.88
CA SER A 138 -9.05 -16.04 -15.15
C SER A 138 -7.96 -15.00 -15.45
N VAL A 139 -7.15 -14.59 -14.49
CA VAL A 139 -6.04 -13.67 -14.74
C VAL A 139 -4.71 -14.38 -15.00
N ILE A 140 -4.59 -15.65 -14.65
CA ILE A 140 -3.35 -16.45 -14.84
C ILE A 140 -2.88 -16.46 -16.30
N PRO A 141 -3.74 -16.70 -17.31
CA PRO A 141 -3.30 -16.78 -18.72
C PRO A 141 -2.61 -15.53 -19.23
N TYR A 142 -2.99 -14.34 -18.75
CA TYR A 142 -2.33 -13.09 -19.14
C TYR A 142 -0.87 -13.06 -18.69
N PHE A 143 -0.59 -13.58 -17.50
CA PHE A 143 0.76 -13.60 -16.94
C PHE A 143 1.62 -14.68 -17.58
N GLU A 144 1.05 -15.84 -17.88
CA GLU A 144 1.75 -16.93 -18.56
C GLU A 144 2.11 -16.58 -19.99
N ALA A 145 1.25 -15.83 -20.67
CA ALA A 145 1.51 -15.30 -21.99
C ALA A 145 2.42 -14.05 -22.00
N GLY A 146 2.71 -13.46 -20.83
CA GLY A 146 3.44 -12.19 -20.74
C GLY A 146 2.69 -11.01 -21.37
N VAL A 147 1.37 -11.11 -21.51
CA VAL A 147 0.52 -10.09 -22.10
C VAL A 147 -0.14 -9.28 -21.00
N GLN A 148 0.00 -7.96 -21.05
CA GLN A 148 -0.70 -7.06 -20.14
C GLN A 148 -2.16 -6.91 -20.56
N PRO A 149 -3.15 -7.22 -19.68
CA PRO A 149 -4.55 -6.92 -19.96
C PRO A 149 -4.77 -5.41 -20.12
N SER A 150 -5.80 -5.01 -20.87
CA SER A 150 -6.18 -3.59 -20.93
C SER A 150 -6.67 -3.08 -19.57
N ASP A 151 -6.61 -1.77 -19.36
CA ASP A 151 -7.04 -1.15 -18.09
C ASP A 151 -8.51 -1.40 -17.80
N GLU A 152 -9.35 -1.53 -18.84
CA GLU A 152 -10.78 -1.85 -18.70
C GLU A 152 -10.97 -3.27 -18.16
N ILE A 153 -10.22 -4.25 -18.69
CA ILE A 153 -10.26 -5.63 -18.20
C ILE A 153 -9.78 -5.70 -16.74
N LEU A 154 -8.69 -5.00 -16.42
CA LEU A 154 -8.20 -4.93 -15.04
C LEU A 154 -9.25 -4.31 -14.11
N LYS A 155 -9.91 -3.22 -14.56
CA LYS A 155 -10.98 -2.58 -13.77
C LYS A 155 -12.16 -3.53 -13.56
N LEU A 156 -12.57 -4.31 -14.57
CA LEU A 156 -13.62 -5.33 -14.42
C LEU A 156 -13.22 -6.41 -13.41
N LYS A 157 -11.98 -6.90 -13.44
CA LYS A 157 -11.48 -7.87 -12.46
C LYS A 157 -11.44 -7.32 -11.04
N MET A 158 -11.07 -6.05 -10.90
CA MET A 158 -11.10 -5.36 -9.61
C MET A 158 -12.55 -5.20 -9.09
N MET A 159 -13.51 -4.90 -9.97
CA MET A 159 -14.93 -4.81 -9.62
C MET A 159 -15.49 -6.19 -9.22
N GLU A 160 -15.14 -7.25 -9.95
CA GLU A 160 -15.50 -8.63 -9.62
C GLU A 160 -15.03 -8.99 -8.21
N GLY A 161 -13.76 -8.70 -7.88
CA GLY A 161 -13.20 -8.90 -6.54
C GLY A 161 -13.91 -8.08 -5.46
N LEU A 162 -14.32 -6.88 -5.76
CA LEU A 162 -15.07 -6.03 -4.83
C LEU A 162 -16.48 -6.58 -4.56
N TYR A 163 -17.21 -7.00 -5.61
CA TYR A 163 -18.51 -7.65 -5.45
C TYR A 163 -18.41 -8.94 -4.65
N LEU A 164 -17.38 -9.73 -4.89
CA LEU A 164 -17.11 -10.96 -4.15
C LEU A 164 -16.97 -10.68 -2.65
N LEU A 165 -16.22 -9.63 -2.26
CA LEU A 165 -16.10 -9.21 -0.87
C LEU A 165 -17.45 -8.81 -0.28
N LEU A 166 -18.21 -7.97 -0.97
CA LEU A 166 -19.48 -7.43 -0.50
C LEU A 166 -20.56 -8.52 -0.33
N HIS A 167 -20.58 -9.52 -1.21
CA HIS A 167 -21.53 -10.64 -1.12
C HIS A 167 -21.14 -11.69 -0.08
N THR A 168 -19.86 -11.73 0.30
CA THR A 168 -19.38 -12.69 1.29
C THR A 168 -19.73 -12.26 2.71
N ASP A 169 -19.52 -11.01 3.03
CA ASP A 169 -19.82 -10.46 4.36
C ASP A 169 -20.20 -8.97 4.24
N LYS A 170 -21.47 -8.68 4.44
CA LYS A 170 -22.00 -7.30 4.38
C LYS A 170 -21.31 -6.37 5.38
N SER A 171 -20.75 -6.88 6.48
CA SER A 171 -20.01 -6.06 7.44
C SER A 171 -18.70 -5.49 6.87
N LEU A 172 -18.17 -6.07 5.78
CA LEU A 172 -17.02 -5.56 5.06
C LEU A 172 -17.32 -4.24 4.33
N TYR A 173 -18.61 -3.98 3.98
CA TYR A 173 -19.01 -2.74 3.34
C TYR A 173 -18.56 -1.50 4.13
N ALA A 174 -18.86 -1.46 5.42
CA ALA A 174 -18.46 -0.37 6.29
C ALA A 174 -16.94 -0.22 6.42
N SER A 175 -16.17 -1.31 6.21
CA SER A 175 -14.70 -1.28 6.23
C SER A 175 -14.09 -0.87 4.90
N LEU A 176 -14.67 -1.30 3.79
CA LEU A 176 -14.23 -0.96 2.42
C LEU A 176 -14.47 0.51 2.10
N PHE A 177 -15.62 1.03 2.52
CA PHE A 177 -16.07 2.39 2.24
C PHE A 177 -16.03 3.29 3.47
N ASP A 178 -15.13 3.03 4.42
CA ASP A 178 -14.93 3.82 5.63
C ASP A 178 -14.29 5.20 5.36
N PHE A 179 -14.64 5.79 4.24
CA PHE A 179 -14.41 7.21 4.01
C PHE A 179 -15.33 7.96 4.96
N VAL A 180 -14.83 8.33 6.13
CA VAL A 180 -15.59 9.06 7.17
C VAL A 180 -16.28 10.30 6.61
N ASP A 181 -15.85 10.75 5.46
CA ASP A 181 -16.53 11.68 4.54
C ASP A 181 -15.98 11.38 3.13
N PRO A 182 -16.84 11.14 2.11
CA PRO A 182 -16.39 10.89 0.74
C PRO A 182 -15.57 12.03 0.13
N TRP A 183 -15.57 13.19 0.78
CA TRP A 183 -14.86 14.41 0.38
C TRP A 183 -13.49 14.58 1.06
N LYS A 184 -13.14 13.78 2.06
CA LYS A 184 -11.85 13.90 2.76
C LYS A 184 -10.77 13.09 2.06
N ILE A 185 -9.84 13.79 1.43
CA ILE A 185 -8.62 13.19 0.89
C ILE A 185 -7.78 12.62 2.04
N ASP A 186 -7.13 11.48 1.82
CA ASP A 186 -6.16 10.93 2.77
C ASP A 186 -5.03 11.90 3.02
N ILE A 187 -4.79 12.23 4.29
CA ILE A 187 -3.83 13.26 4.66
C ILE A 187 -2.40 12.84 4.28
N LEU A 188 -2.01 11.58 4.59
CA LEU A 188 -0.65 11.13 4.29
C LEU A 188 -0.40 10.98 2.80
N ASP A 189 -1.40 10.48 2.06
CA ASP A 189 -1.30 10.37 0.61
C ASP A 189 -1.16 11.75 -0.05
N PHE A 190 -1.97 12.71 0.39
CA PHE A 190 -1.86 14.10 -0.06
C PHE A 190 -0.49 14.70 0.26
N LEU A 191 -0.01 14.56 1.51
CA LEU A 191 1.26 15.11 1.94
C LEU A 191 2.45 14.45 1.23
N ASN A 192 2.43 13.15 1.02
CA ASN A 192 3.48 12.43 0.29
C ASN A 192 3.58 12.84 -1.17
N LYS A 193 2.47 13.18 -1.81
CA LYS A 193 2.44 13.66 -3.19
C LYS A 193 2.83 15.14 -3.32
N ASN A 194 2.58 15.93 -2.26
CA ASN A 194 2.68 17.39 -2.31
C ASN A 194 3.67 17.98 -1.29
N TYR A 195 4.58 17.20 -0.69
CA TYR A 195 5.51 17.68 0.34
C TYR A 195 6.47 18.77 -0.18
N MET A 196 6.74 18.80 -1.48
CA MET A 196 7.58 19.80 -2.13
C MET A 196 6.86 21.13 -2.34
N CYS A 197 5.52 21.12 -2.35
CA CYS A 197 4.72 22.32 -2.60
C CYS A 197 4.76 23.27 -1.40
N ASP A 198 4.73 24.56 -1.71
CA ASP A 198 4.67 25.62 -0.70
C ASP A 198 3.21 25.84 -0.26
N LEU A 199 2.71 24.92 0.55
CA LEU A 199 1.36 24.97 1.09
C LEU A 199 1.39 25.24 2.60
N THR A 200 0.53 26.15 3.05
CA THR A 200 0.25 26.37 4.46
C THR A 200 -0.58 25.20 5.03
N LEU A 201 -0.59 25.04 6.35
CA LEU A 201 -1.44 24.00 6.98
C LEU A 201 -2.93 24.23 6.75
N GLU A 202 -3.37 25.48 6.62
CA GLU A 202 -4.72 25.89 6.28
C GLU A 202 -5.11 25.42 4.87
N GLU A 203 -4.21 25.62 3.90
CA GLU A 203 -4.41 25.15 2.53
C GLU A 203 -4.43 23.63 2.46
N ILE A 204 -3.49 22.95 3.13
CA ILE A 204 -3.46 21.49 3.22
C ILE A 204 -4.77 20.97 3.83
N ALA A 205 -5.26 21.58 4.91
CA ALA A 205 -6.53 21.21 5.50
C ALA A 205 -7.67 21.37 4.51
N LYS A 206 -7.75 22.51 3.81
CA LYS A 206 -8.77 22.79 2.77
C LYS A 206 -8.70 21.79 1.62
N TYR A 207 -7.51 21.52 1.06
CA TYR A 207 -7.31 20.54 -0.01
C TYR A 207 -7.69 19.12 0.42
N THR A 208 -7.52 18.79 1.70
CA THR A 208 -7.91 17.48 2.23
C THR A 208 -9.38 17.44 2.72
N GLY A 209 -10.18 18.49 2.45
CA GLY A 209 -11.59 18.56 2.81
C GLY A 209 -11.84 18.74 4.32
N ARG A 210 -10.95 19.45 5.02
CA ARG A 210 -11.00 19.61 6.50
C ARG A 210 -10.88 21.08 6.89
N SER A 211 -11.46 21.43 8.04
CA SER A 211 -11.03 22.63 8.77
C SER A 211 -9.64 22.38 9.37
N LEU A 212 -8.87 23.43 9.65
CA LEU A 212 -7.55 23.31 10.26
C LEU A 212 -7.58 22.53 11.60
N ALA A 213 -8.59 22.78 12.42
CA ALA A 213 -8.78 22.06 13.70
C ALA A 213 -9.00 20.57 13.49
N THR A 214 -9.87 20.21 12.55
CA THR A 214 -10.15 18.80 12.16
C THR A 214 -8.89 18.15 11.58
N PHE A 215 -8.15 18.86 10.72
CA PHE A 215 -6.90 18.38 10.14
C PHE A 215 -5.88 18.04 11.23
N LYS A 216 -5.63 18.96 12.16
CA LYS A 216 -4.68 18.74 13.27
C LYS A 216 -5.08 17.54 14.15
N ARG A 217 -6.39 17.43 14.45
CA ARG A 217 -6.92 16.32 15.25
C ARG A 217 -6.77 14.97 14.52
N ASP A 218 -7.11 14.94 13.23
CA ASP A 218 -7.03 13.72 12.42
C ASP A 218 -5.56 13.34 12.18
N PHE A 219 -4.69 14.32 11.97
CA PHE A 219 -3.24 14.11 11.80
C PHE A 219 -2.60 13.52 13.07
N LYS A 220 -3.00 13.95 14.25
CA LYS A 220 -2.52 13.40 15.53
C LYS A 220 -2.82 11.91 15.70
N LYS A 221 -3.83 11.38 15.00
CA LYS A 221 -4.17 9.94 15.01
C LYS A 221 -3.24 9.08 14.15
N ILE A 222 -2.52 9.70 13.22
CA ILE A 222 -1.69 9.03 12.21
C ILE A 222 -0.19 9.33 12.35
N SER A 223 0.18 10.31 13.19
CA SER A 223 1.57 10.67 13.45
C SER A 223 1.73 11.30 14.82
N ASP A 224 2.79 10.91 15.53
CA ASP A 224 3.20 11.52 16.81
C ASP A 224 3.87 12.90 16.61
N LEU A 225 4.28 13.21 15.36
CA LEU A 225 4.87 14.50 15.02
C LEU A 225 3.78 15.51 14.64
N PRO A 226 3.92 16.79 15.02
CA PRO A 226 3.10 17.83 14.45
C PRO A 226 3.25 17.91 12.92
N PRO A 227 2.20 18.30 12.16
CA PRO A 227 2.23 18.31 10.69
C PRO A 227 3.42 19.02 10.06
N GLN A 228 3.81 20.18 10.61
CA GLN A 228 4.97 20.93 10.12
C GLN A 228 6.28 20.18 10.32
N LYS A 229 6.48 19.56 11.50
CA LYS A 229 7.67 18.75 11.78
C LYS A 229 7.73 17.51 10.89
N TRP A 230 6.58 16.90 10.65
CA TRP A 230 6.45 15.76 9.72
C TRP A 230 6.86 16.16 8.29
N LEU A 231 6.35 17.30 7.78
CA LEU A 231 6.72 17.82 6.45
C LEU A 231 8.22 18.09 6.33
N ILE A 232 8.80 18.77 7.33
CA ILE A 232 10.24 19.03 7.37
C ILE A 232 11.01 17.71 7.31
N ARG A 233 10.65 16.74 8.14
CA ARG A 233 11.28 15.42 8.14
C ARG A 233 11.18 14.74 6.77
N ARG A 234 10.00 14.74 6.17
CA ARG A 234 9.78 14.14 4.84
C ARG A 234 10.61 14.78 3.74
N ARG A 235 10.74 16.12 3.77
CA ARG A 235 11.62 16.89 2.88
C ARG A 235 13.10 16.54 3.07
N LEU A 236 13.53 16.40 4.31
CA LEU A 236 14.91 16.03 4.64
C LEU A 236 15.24 14.61 4.19
N GLU A 237 14.33 13.66 4.36
CA GLU A 237 14.49 12.28 3.85
C GLU A 237 14.64 12.25 2.33
N ALA A 238 13.82 13.02 1.61
CA ALA A 238 13.92 13.15 0.16
C ALA A 238 15.23 13.82 -0.26
N ALA A 239 15.64 14.88 0.43
CA ALA A 239 16.91 15.56 0.18
C ALA A 239 18.10 14.63 0.39
N HIS A 240 18.11 13.88 1.48
CA HIS A 240 19.18 12.92 1.77
C HIS A 240 19.31 11.84 0.66
N ALA A 241 18.18 11.31 0.19
CA ALA A 241 18.15 10.35 -0.91
C ALA A 241 18.68 10.94 -2.23
N LEU A 242 18.31 12.20 -2.55
CA LEU A 242 18.77 12.90 -3.75
C LEU A 242 20.28 13.21 -3.70
N MET A 243 20.80 13.63 -2.55
CA MET A 243 22.23 13.92 -2.37
C MET A 243 23.09 12.66 -2.49
N ARG A 244 22.66 11.53 -1.93
CA ARG A 244 23.38 10.25 -2.06
C ARG A 244 23.47 9.74 -3.51
N SER A 245 22.61 10.20 -4.39
CA SER A 245 22.72 9.88 -5.82
C SER A 245 23.88 10.62 -6.53
N GLY A 246 24.55 11.56 -5.86
CA GLY A 246 25.81 12.21 -6.27
C GLY A 246 25.75 13.14 -7.47
N LYS A 247 24.55 13.50 -7.97
CA LYS A 247 24.39 14.22 -9.25
C LYS A 247 23.95 15.68 -9.12
N ARG A 248 23.69 16.20 -7.90
CA ARG A 248 23.04 17.50 -7.70
C ARG A 248 23.73 18.34 -6.62
N LYS A 249 23.74 19.67 -6.83
CA LYS A 249 24.24 20.61 -5.83
C LYS A 249 23.28 20.71 -4.64
N VAL A 250 23.81 20.89 -3.44
CA VAL A 250 23.05 21.03 -2.18
C VAL A 250 21.99 22.13 -2.28
N THR A 251 22.30 23.24 -2.96
CA THR A 251 21.39 24.37 -3.18
C THR A 251 20.19 23.98 -4.04
N GLU A 252 20.40 23.23 -5.11
CA GLU A 252 19.33 22.72 -5.99
C GLU A 252 18.43 21.77 -5.23
N VAL A 253 19.02 20.79 -4.53
CA VAL A 253 18.26 19.84 -3.71
C VAL A 253 17.41 20.52 -2.64
N CYS A 254 17.95 21.56 -1.98
CA CYS A 254 17.22 22.34 -1.00
C CYS A 254 15.90 22.90 -1.54
N PHE A 255 15.93 23.52 -2.73
CA PHE A 255 14.74 24.10 -3.35
C PHE A 255 13.82 23.04 -3.95
N ASP A 256 14.38 22.00 -4.57
CA ASP A 256 13.62 20.89 -5.18
C ASP A 256 12.76 20.15 -4.15
N VAL A 257 13.22 20.02 -2.91
CA VAL A 257 12.43 19.37 -1.86
C VAL A 257 11.50 20.31 -1.10
N GLY A 258 11.42 21.60 -1.51
CA GLY A 258 10.45 22.58 -1.03
C GLY A 258 10.92 23.43 0.15
N PHE A 259 12.23 23.53 0.44
CA PHE A 259 12.74 24.54 1.36
C PHE A 259 12.91 25.89 0.64
N LYS A 260 12.58 26.97 1.33
CA LYS A 260 12.75 28.35 0.81
C LYS A 260 14.09 28.98 1.19
N ASN A 261 14.78 28.41 2.16
CA ASN A 261 15.95 29.00 2.75
C ASN A 261 17.01 27.95 3.05
N LEU A 262 18.19 28.13 2.43
CA LEU A 262 19.31 27.19 2.57
C LEU A 262 19.86 27.13 3.99
N SER A 263 19.84 28.25 4.73
CA SER A 263 20.32 28.28 6.11
C SER A 263 19.41 27.47 7.03
N HIS A 264 18.09 27.61 6.86
CA HIS A 264 17.12 26.80 7.60
C HIS A 264 17.26 25.33 7.23
N PHE A 265 17.35 24.99 5.93
CA PHE A 265 17.59 23.62 5.46
C PHE A 265 18.82 23.00 6.11
N SER A 266 19.98 23.70 6.03
CA SER A 266 21.25 23.21 6.56
C SER A 266 21.20 22.96 8.07
N LYS A 267 20.51 23.85 8.81
CA LYS A 267 20.33 23.74 10.26
C LYS A 267 19.52 22.47 10.60
N VAL A 268 18.31 22.33 10.05
CA VAL A 268 17.44 21.19 10.38
C VAL A 268 17.98 19.87 9.84
N TYR A 269 18.74 19.90 8.73
CA TYR A 269 19.43 18.73 8.21
C TYR A 269 20.51 18.24 9.16
N LYS A 270 21.34 19.16 9.67
CA LYS A 270 22.37 18.83 10.66
C LYS A 270 21.78 18.33 11.97
N GLU A 271 20.65 18.88 12.40
CA GLU A 271 19.91 18.39 13.58
C GLU A 271 19.42 16.96 13.39
N MET A 272 18.99 16.59 12.18
CA MET A 272 18.44 15.25 11.89
C MET A 272 19.51 14.19 11.61
N TYR A 273 20.59 14.55 10.89
CA TYR A 273 21.61 13.60 10.41
C TYR A 273 22.98 13.74 11.09
N GLY A 274 23.15 14.70 11.99
CA GLY A 274 24.39 14.92 12.73
C GLY A 274 25.51 15.62 11.94
N CYS A 275 25.37 15.74 10.60
CA CYS A 275 26.36 16.35 9.72
C CYS A 275 25.72 17.40 8.78
N SER A 276 26.53 18.29 8.22
CA SER A 276 26.03 19.25 7.24
C SER A 276 25.65 18.57 5.92
N PRO A 277 24.72 19.15 5.13
CA PRO A 277 24.34 18.59 3.83
C PRO A 277 25.54 18.35 2.88
N ILE A 278 26.53 19.23 2.90
CA ILE A 278 27.74 19.13 2.07
C ILE A 278 28.61 17.91 2.47
N ASN A 279 28.60 17.54 3.74
CA ASN A 279 29.40 16.43 4.26
C ASN A 279 28.65 15.08 4.18
N SER A 280 27.48 15.05 3.60
CA SER A 280 26.64 13.85 3.43
C SER A 280 26.73 13.25 2.02
N ILE A 281 27.55 13.87 1.16
CA ILE A 281 27.79 13.47 -0.23
C ILE A 281 28.98 12.54 -0.30
#